data_9e36ad4b1b0b9b31806262ac2efc48d5
#
_entry.id   9e36ad4b1b0b9b31806262ac2efc48d5
#
_cell.length_a   1.000
_cell.length_b   1.000
_cell.length_c   1.000
_cell.angle_alpha   90.00
_cell.angle_beta   90.00
_cell.angle_gamma   90.00
#
_symmetry.space_group_name_H-M   'P 1'
#
loop_
_entity.id
_entity.type
_entity.pdbx_description
1 polymer ?
#
loop_
_entity_poly.entity_id
_entity_poly.type
_entity_poly.pdbx_seq_one_letter_code
_entity_poly.pdbx_strand_id
1 'polypeptide(L)'
;TRSYLWPLICFKGFYQSEKYFADIKDEVRQAFTFDLKQANGQSLRMREQIDKDEHAVSLHVRRGDYLQPKHWEAIGCICQLSYYRNALEEMGKRVERPRYYVFSDDLAWVKENLDLPDAVYIDWNKGEDSWQDMMLMSRCRHHIICNSTFSWWGAWLNPRNGKIVIAPERWTRDADSREIVPAEWLRVSIK
;
A
#
# COMPACT_ATOMS: atom_id res chain seq x y z
N THR A 1 1.69 53.12 10.63
CA THR A 1 1.92 51.68 10.87
C THR A 1 0.88 50.88 10.10
N ARG A 2 1.25 50.33 8.92
CA ARG A 2 0.41 49.38 8.18
C ARG A 2 0.62 48.01 8.81
N SER A 3 -0.33 47.54 9.59
CA SER A 3 -0.41 46.14 10.01
C SER A 3 -0.79 45.31 8.79
N TYR A 4 0.15 44.53 8.24
CA TYR A 4 -0.13 43.52 7.25
C TYR A 4 -0.77 42.34 7.97
N LEU A 5 -2.10 42.28 7.99
CA LEU A 5 -2.83 41.09 8.33
C LEU A 5 -2.70 40.13 7.12
N TRP A 6 -1.79 39.18 7.20
CA TRP A 6 -1.75 38.08 6.25
C TRP A 6 -3.02 37.28 6.43
N PRO A 7 -3.79 36.99 5.38
CA PRO A 7 -4.95 36.11 5.50
C PRO A 7 -4.48 34.76 5.99
N LEU A 8 -5.05 34.29 7.08
CA LEU A 8 -4.84 32.92 7.54
C LEU A 8 -5.53 31.99 6.55
N ILE A 9 -4.76 31.23 5.78
CA ILE A 9 -5.26 30.24 4.84
C ILE A 9 -5.22 28.89 5.53
N CYS A 10 -6.38 28.26 5.73
CA CYS A 10 -6.49 26.91 6.25
C CYS A 10 -6.78 25.95 5.12
N PHE A 11 -5.89 25.00 4.89
CA PHE A 11 -6.10 23.89 3.94
C PHE A 11 -6.67 22.69 4.69
N LYS A 12 -7.83 22.17 4.26
CA LYS A 12 -8.45 20.98 4.83
C LYS A 12 -8.57 19.91 3.75
N GLY A 13 -7.92 18.75 3.96
CA GLY A 13 -7.96 17.64 3.02
C GLY A 13 -6.97 16.54 3.40
N PHE A 14 -7.01 15.42 2.70
CA PHE A 14 -6.09 14.30 2.93
C PHE A 14 -4.73 14.49 2.22
N TYR A 15 -4.64 15.43 1.27
CA TYR A 15 -3.43 15.70 0.46
C TYR A 15 -2.76 14.43 -0.08
N GLN A 16 -3.57 13.48 -0.51
CA GLN A 16 -3.17 12.12 -0.86
C GLN A 16 -2.70 12.08 -2.33
N SER A 17 -1.59 12.74 -2.60
CA SER A 17 -0.90 12.70 -3.90
C SER A 17 0.57 13.03 -3.71
N GLU A 18 1.45 12.29 -4.38
CA GLU A 18 2.89 12.58 -4.35
C GLU A 18 3.23 13.95 -4.94
N LYS A 19 2.35 14.56 -5.73
CA LYS A 19 2.54 15.89 -6.32
C LYS A 19 2.70 16.99 -5.28
N TYR A 20 2.14 16.82 -4.07
CA TYR A 20 2.28 17.78 -2.97
C TYR A 20 3.69 17.86 -2.40
N PHE A 21 4.51 16.84 -2.62
CA PHE A 21 5.87 16.75 -2.09
C PHE A 21 6.88 16.25 -3.15
N ALA A 22 6.54 16.46 -4.43
CA ALA A 22 7.38 16.01 -5.55
C ALA A 22 8.81 16.57 -5.48
N ASP A 23 8.95 17.82 -5.04
CA ASP A 23 10.22 18.53 -4.98
C ASP A 23 11.09 18.12 -3.77
N ILE A 24 10.50 17.44 -2.78
CA ILE A 24 11.16 17.04 -1.53
C ILE A 24 11.00 15.53 -1.26
N LYS A 25 10.97 14.72 -2.31
CA LYS A 25 10.74 13.25 -2.19
C LYS A 25 11.76 12.56 -1.30
N ASP A 26 13.01 12.98 -1.37
CA ASP A 26 14.08 12.32 -0.61
C ASP A 26 14.04 12.70 0.87
N GLU A 27 13.70 13.95 1.17
CA GLU A 27 13.46 14.42 2.55
C GLU A 27 12.27 13.68 3.17
N VAL A 28 11.19 13.49 2.41
CA VAL A 28 10.03 12.72 2.86
C VAL A 28 10.42 11.26 3.13
N ARG A 29 11.16 10.60 2.23
CA ARG A 29 11.65 9.24 2.48
C ARG A 29 12.55 9.16 3.70
N GLN A 30 13.41 10.15 3.91
CA GLN A 30 14.27 10.22 5.09
C GLN A 30 13.47 10.39 6.38
N ALA A 31 12.42 11.21 6.36
CA ALA A 31 11.52 11.40 7.51
C ALA A 31 10.76 10.11 7.89
N PHE A 32 10.49 9.23 6.91
CA PHE A 32 9.88 7.91 7.12
C PHE A 32 10.90 6.78 7.34
N THR A 33 12.07 7.08 7.88
CA THR A 33 13.05 6.05 8.25
C THR A 33 12.54 5.24 9.45
N PHE A 34 12.44 3.93 9.28
CA PHE A 34 11.98 3.02 10.34
C PHE A 34 13.10 2.75 11.36
N ASP A 35 12.81 2.96 12.64
CA ASP A 35 13.74 2.62 13.73
C ASP A 35 13.75 1.12 13.99
N LEU A 36 14.69 0.42 13.38
CA LEU A 36 14.82 -1.03 13.48
C LEU A 36 15.13 -1.53 14.89
N LYS A 37 15.58 -0.67 15.81
CA LYS A 37 15.80 -1.05 17.23
C LYS A 37 14.47 -1.31 17.95
N GLN A 38 13.38 -0.74 17.46
CA GLN A 38 12.03 -0.94 18.00
C GLN A 38 11.29 -2.09 17.32
N ALA A 39 11.82 -2.65 16.23
CA ALA A 39 11.18 -3.75 15.53
C ALA A 39 11.31 -5.06 16.31
N ASN A 40 10.24 -5.87 16.30
CA ASN A 40 10.26 -7.18 16.89
C ASN A 40 11.14 -8.16 16.08
N GLY A 41 11.67 -9.18 16.77
CA GLY A 41 12.61 -10.13 16.15
C GLY A 41 12.02 -10.94 14.99
N GLN A 42 10.69 -11.13 14.95
CA GLN A 42 10.02 -11.83 13.85
C GLN A 42 10.01 -10.96 12.59
N SER A 43 9.67 -9.68 12.72
CA SER A 43 9.70 -8.71 11.62
C SER A 43 11.13 -8.49 11.10
N LEU A 44 12.14 -8.47 11.96
CA LEU A 44 13.53 -8.36 11.52
C LEU A 44 13.96 -9.57 10.68
N ARG A 45 13.65 -10.80 11.10
CA ARG A 45 13.92 -12.00 10.30
C ARG A 45 13.17 -12.01 8.98
N MET A 46 11.90 -11.59 8.99
CA MET A 46 11.09 -11.50 7.78
C MET A 46 11.66 -10.46 6.81
N ARG A 47 12.11 -9.31 7.31
CA ARG A 47 12.79 -8.30 6.50
C ARG A 47 14.02 -8.87 5.80
N GLU A 48 14.87 -9.61 6.51
CA GLU A 48 16.06 -10.25 5.91
C GLU A 48 15.68 -11.27 4.82
N GLN A 49 14.57 -11.98 5.01
CA GLN A 49 14.05 -12.92 4.01
C GLN A 49 13.56 -12.16 2.76
N ILE A 50 12.77 -11.11 2.94
CA ILE A 50 12.25 -10.27 1.84
C ILE A 50 13.41 -9.60 1.08
N ASP A 51 14.43 -9.11 1.79
CA ASP A 51 15.57 -8.44 1.17
C ASP A 51 16.37 -9.35 0.22
N LYS A 52 16.35 -10.67 0.45
CA LYS A 52 17.03 -11.69 -0.37
C LYS A 52 16.13 -12.25 -1.48
N ASP A 53 14.83 -11.97 -1.44
CA ASP A 53 13.86 -12.51 -2.38
C ASP A 53 13.66 -11.54 -3.58
N GLU A 54 14.22 -11.90 -4.71
CA GLU A 54 14.14 -11.12 -5.95
C GLU A 54 12.71 -11.12 -6.57
N HIS A 55 11.84 -12.04 -6.13
CA HIS A 55 10.48 -12.20 -6.60
C HIS A 55 9.42 -11.70 -5.60
N ALA A 56 9.87 -11.03 -4.51
CA ALA A 56 9.01 -10.57 -3.44
C ALA A 56 7.97 -9.56 -3.93
N VAL A 57 6.71 -9.88 -3.74
CA VAL A 57 5.56 -9.00 -4.02
C VAL A 57 4.78 -8.78 -2.73
N SER A 58 4.63 -7.54 -2.27
CA SER A 58 3.68 -7.25 -1.20
C SER A 58 2.26 -7.24 -1.75
N LEU A 59 1.36 -7.98 -1.12
CA LEU A 59 -0.07 -7.97 -1.38
C LEU A 59 -0.80 -7.44 -0.15
N HIS A 60 -1.44 -6.28 -0.27
CA HIS A 60 -2.25 -5.72 0.80
C HIS A 60 -3.74 -5.84 0.53
N VAL A 61 -4.45 -6.44 1.49
CA VAL A 61 -5.91 -6.61 1.44
C VAL A 61 -6.52 -5.91 2.66
N ARG A 62 -7.35 -4.90 2.43
CA ARG A 62 -8.06 -4.16 3.48
C ARG A 62 -9.55 -4.46 3.39
N ARG A 63 -10.13 -5.01 4.46
CA ARG A 63 -11.54 -5.41 4.52
C ARG A 63 -12.21 -4.91 5.79
N GLY A 64 -11.68 -5.17 6.94
CA GLY A 64 -12.21 -4.91 8.28
C GLY A 64 -13.22 -3.76 8.39
N ASP A 65 -12.74 -2.56 8.62
CA ASP A 65 -13.57 -1.36 8.69
C ASP A 65 -14.22 -0.95 7.35
N TYR A 66 -13.64 -1.37 6.19
CA TYR A 66 -14.18 -1.09 4.87
C TYR A 66 -15.50 -1.82 4.60
N LEU A 67 -15.77 -2.95 5.26
CA LEU A 67 -17.04 -3.68 5.16
C LEU A 67 -18.16 -3.05 5.98
N GLN A 68 -17.86 -2.07 6.84
CA GLN A 68 -18.90 -1.39 7.62
C GLN A 68 -19.79 -0.54 6.69
N PRO A 69 -21.12 -0.49 6.91
CA PRO A 69 -22.04 0.22 6.02
C PRO A 69 -21.66 1.68 5.72
N LYS A 70 -21.11 2.38 6.72
CA LYS A 70 -20.67 3.79 6.57
C LYS A 70 -19.50 4.00 5.62
N HIS A 71 -18.71 2.96 5.34
CA HIS A 71 -17.51 3.02 4.49
C HIS A 71 -17.70 2.26 3.19
N TRP A 72 -18.64 1.30 3.16
CA TRP A 72 -18.82 0.39 2.02
C TRP A 72 -19.04 1.12 0.71
N GLU A 73 -20.00 2.06 0.66
CA GLU A 73 -20.35 2.71 -0.59
C GLU A 73 -19.23 3.60 -1.14
N ALA A 74 -18.48 4.25 -0.27
CA ALA A 74 -17.44 5.19 -0.69
C ALA A 74 -16.13 4.51 -1.06
N ILE A 75 -15.68 3.52 -0.29
CA ILE A 75 -14.34 2.93 -0.40
C ILE A 75 -14.33 1.41 -0.36
N GLY A 76 -15.23 0.76 0.42
CA GLY A 76 -15.22 -0.68 0.63
C GLY A 76 -15.56 -1.47 -0.63
N CYS A 77 -16.40 -0.93 -1.51
CA CYS A 77 -16.79 -1.57 -2.77
C CYS A 77 -15.71 -1.53 -3.87
N ILE A 78 -14.57 -0.91 -3.63
CA ILE A 78 -13.53 -0.71 -4.66
C ILE A 78 -12.71 -1.99 -4.86
N CYS A 79 -11.97 -2.43 -3.84
CA CYS A 79 -11.07 -3.58 -3.96
C CYS A 79 -11.79 -4.87 -3.56
N GLN A 80 -12.65 -5.37 -4.45
CA GLN A 80 -13.33 -6.66 -4.29
C GLN A 80 -12.50 -7.81 -4.88
N LEU A 81 -13.01 -9.03 -4.81
CA LEU A 81 -12.33 -10.23 -5.28
C LEU A 81 -11.88 -10.13 -6.74
N SER A 82 -12.72 -9.51 -7.60
CA SER A 82 -12.38 -9.27 -9.02
C SER A 82 -11.10 -8.45 -9.16
N TYR A 83 -10.96 -7.36 -8.39
CA TYR A 83 -9.76 -6.54 -8.40
C TYR A 83 -8.50 -7.37 -8.07
N TYR A 84 -8.54 -8.13 -6.98
CA TYR A 84 -7.36 -8.92 -6.58
C TYR A 84 -6.99 -9.97 -7.61
N ARG A 85 -7.97 -10.65 -8.21
CA ARG A 85 -7.73 -11.62 -9.29
C ARG A 85 -7.08 -10.97 -10.51
N ASN A 86 -7.62 -9.84 -10.96
CA ASN A 86 -7.05 -9.08 -12.07
C ASN A 86 -5.63 -8.60 -11.75
N ALA A 87 -5.39 -8.12 -10.52
CA ALA A 87 -4.08 -7.65 -10.08
C ALA A 87 -3.03 -8.78 -9.99
N LEU A 88 -3.43 -9.95 -9.52
CA LEU A 88 -2.56 -11.13 -9.45
C LEU A 88 -2.20 -11.63 -10.86
N GLU A 89 -3.18 -11.70 -11.77
CA GLU A 89 -2.95 -12.04 -13.17
C GLU A 89 -1.97 -11.07 -13.83
N GLU A 90 -2.19 -9.77 -13.61
CA GLU A 90 -1.36 -8.72 -14.20
C GLU A 90 0.07 -8.71 -13.64
N MET A 91 0.24 -9.04 -12.35
CA MET A 91 1.55 -9.21 -11.74
C MET A 91 2.26 -10.44 -12.32
N GLY A 92 1.57 -11.56 -12.48
CA GLY A 92 2.12 -12.79 -13.05
C GLY A 92 2.57 -12.67 -14.50
N LYS A 93 2.02 -11.71 -15.28
CA LYS A 93 2.50 -11.40 -16.65
C LYS A 93 3.86 -10.68 -16.65
N ARG A 94 4.25 -10.07 -15.55
CA ARG A 94 5.44 -9.19 -15.47
C ARG A 94 6.55 -9.73 -14.58
N VAL A 95 6.19 -10.52 -13.60
CA VAL A 95 7.13 -11.10 -12.64
C VAL A 95 7.08 -12.61 -12.77
N GLU A 96 8.19 -13.22 -13.12
CA GLU A 96 8.31 -14.66 -13.19
C GLU A 96 8.25 -15.26 -11.78
N ARG A 97 7.28 -16.16 -11.53
CA ARG A 97 7.08 -16.82 -10.23
C ARG A 97 7.03 -15.85 -9.04
N PRO A 98 6.08 -14.90 -9.01
CA PRO A 98 5.97 -13.93 -7.93
C PRO A 98 5.71 -14.66 -6.60
N ARG A 99 6.45 -14.28 -5.56
CA ARG A 99 6.22 -14.75 -4.20
C ARG A 99 5.50 -13.68 -3.40
N TYR A 100 4.31 -14.02 -2.93
CA TYR A 100 3.45 -13.05 -2.25
C TYR A 100 3.69 -13.00 -0.74
N TYR A 101 3.99 -11.81 -0.23
CA TYR A 101 3.98 -11.46 1.19
C TYR A 101 2.68 -10.73 1.46
N VAL A 102 1.79 -11.37 2.21
CA VAL A 102 0.39 -10.95 2.36
C VAL A 102 0.20 -10.22 3.67
N PHE A 103 -0.32 -9.02 3.57
CA PHE A 103 -0.68 -8.14 4.68
C PHE A 103 -2.18 -7.90 4.64
N SER A 104 -2.90 -8.21 5.71
CA SER A 104 -4.35 -8.04 5.76
C SER A 104 -4.89 -7.99 7.17
N ASP A 105 -5.98 -7.26 7.35
CA ASP A 105 -6.81 -7.30 8.53
C ASP A 105 -7.86 -8.44 8.49
N ASP A 106 -7.93 -9.20 7.38
CA ASP A 106 -8.80 -10.36 7.18
C ASP A 106 -8.06 -11.47 6.39
N LEU A 107 -7.05 -12.07 7.02
CA LEU A 107 -6.26 -13.14 6.41
C LEU A 107 -7.07 -14.41 6.16
N ALA A 108 -8.14 -14.65 6.94
CA ALA A 108 -9.01 -15.80 6.73
C ALA A 108 -9.67 -15.70 5.35
N TRP A 109 -10.23 -14.55 5.03
CA TRP A 109 -10.82 -14.28 3.72
C TRP A 109 -9.80 -14.42 2.59
N VAL A 110 -8.59 -13.92 2.78
CA VAL A 110 -7.53 -14.04 1.75
C VAL A 110 -7.24 -15.49 1.44
N LYS A 111 -7.03 -16.32 2.47
CA LYS A 111 -6.74 -17.75 2.33
C LYS A 111 -7.87 -18.53 1.67
N GLU A 112 -9.11 -18.13 1.89
CA GLU A 112 -10.31 -18.77 1.33
C GLU A 112 -10.54 -18.38 -0.13
N ASN A 113 -10.25 -17.14 -0.53
CA ASN A 113 -10.69 -16.56 -1.79
C ASN A 113 -9.59 -16.34 -2.83
N LEU A 114 -8.33 -16.30 -2.43
CA LEU A 114 -7.19 -16.10 -3.32
C LEU A 114 -6.30 -17.33 -3.31
N ASP A 115 -6.08 -17.88 -4.49
CA ASP A 115 -5.11 -18.98 -4.69
C ASP A 115 -3.69 -18.38 -4.76
N LEU A 116 -2.94 -18.51 -3.68
CA LEU A 116 -1.61 -17.93 -3.51
C LEU A 116 -0.64 -19.03 -3.05
N PRO A 117 -0.17 -19.90 -3.96
CA PRO A 117 0.79 -20.92 -3.61
C PRO A 117 2.07 -20.28 -3.03
N ASP A 118 2.60 -20.89 -1.97
CA ASP A 118 3.83 -20.45 -1.29
C ASP A 118 3.80 -19.02 -0.72
N ALA A 119 2.62 -18.43 -0.52
CA ALA A 119 2.49 -17.11 0.08
C ALA A 119 2.89 -17.12 1.55
N VAL A 120 3.53 -16.03 1.96
CA VAL A 120 3.89 -15.75 3.35
C VAL A 120 2.88 -14.78 3.94
N TYR A 121 2.14 -15.19 4.96
CA TYR A 121 1.14 -14.39 5.63
C TYR A 121 1.71 -13.69 6.86
N ILE A 122 1.60 -12.36 6.90
CA ILE A 122 2.10 -11.52 7.99
C ILE A 122 0.92 -11.21 8.92
N ASP A 123 0.90 -11.75 10.14
CA ASP A 123 -0.24 -11.68 11.06
C ASP A 123 0.10 -11.24 12.49
N TRP A 124 1.37 -10.94 12.75
CA TRP A 124 1.87 -10.69 14.09
C TRP A 124 1.99 -9.20 14.48
N ASN A 125 2.03 -8.28 13.52
CA ASN A 125 2.13 -6.86 13.79
C ASN A 125 0.73 -6.24 13.95
N LYS A 126 0.36 -5.86 15.17
CA LYS A 126 -0.96 -5.30 15.47
C LYS A 126 -0.86 -4.03 16.31
N GLY A 127 -1.86 -3.16 16.20
CA GLY A 127 -1.91 -1.92 16.98
C GLY A 127 -0.71 -1.03 16.71
N GLU A 128 0.02 -0.69 17.75
CA GLU A 128 1.20 0.17 17.68
C GLU A 128 2.34 -0.45 16.86
N ASP A 129 2.38 -1.77 16.70
CA ASP A 129 3.39 -2.47 15.90
C ASP A 129 3.09 -2.50 14.39
N SER A 130 1.91 -2.02 13.96
CA SER A 130 1.49 -2.09 12.55
C SER A 130 2.43 -1.36 11.58
N TRP A 131 3.22 -0.39 12.04
CA TRP A 131 4.25 0.27 11.23
C TRP A 131 5.28 -0.71 10.65
N GLN A 132 5.49 -1.85 11.33
CA GLN A 132 6.40 -2.89 10.87
C GLN A 132 5.88 -3.58 9.60
N ASP A 133 4.56 -3.67 9.41
CA ASP A 133 4.00 -4.15 8.14
C ASP A 133 4.32 -3.18 6.99
N MET A 134 4.22 -1.86 7.21
CA MET A 134 4.62 -0.87 6.22
C MET A 134 6.11 -0.95 5.91
N MET A 135 6.95 -1.15 6.92
CA MET A 135 8.37 -1.38 6.77
C MET A 135 8.64 -2.63 5.90
N LEU A 136 7.98 -3.77 6.18
CA LEU A 136 8.13 -5.00 5.41
C LEU A 136 7.62 -4.84 3.97
N MET A 137 6.46 -4.20 3.76
CA MET A 137 5.96 -3.88 2.42
C MET A 137 7.00 -3.10 1.63
N SER A 138 7.60 -2.05 2.21
CA SER A 138 8.57 -1.19 1.51
C SER A 138 9.85 -1.93 1.09
N ARG A 139 10.10 -3.12 1.64
CA ARG A 139 11.25 -3.96 1.29
C ARG A 139 10.98 -4.91 0.13
N CYS A 140 9.72 -5.22 -0.17
CA CYS A 140 9.37 -6.06 -1.32
C CYS A 140 9.83 -5.44 -2.66
N ARG A 141 10.01 -6.27 -3.67
CA ARG A 141 10.41 -5.81 -5.01
C ARG A 141 9.26 -5.12 -5.73
N HIS A 142 8.06 -5.68 -5.62
CA HIS A 142 6.86 -5.25 -6.31
C HIS A 142 5.68 -5.18 -5.34
N HIS A 143 4.58 -4.57 -5.77
CA HIS A 143 3.45 -4.30 -4.88
C HIS A 143 2.11 -4.47 -5.60
N ILE A 144 1.15 -5.11 -4.93
CA ILE A 144 -0.27 -5.02 -5.21
C ILE A 144 -0.91 -4.32 -4.02
N ILE A 145 -1.42 -3.11 -4.24
CA ILE A 145 -2.03 -2.30 -3.18
C ILE A 145 -3.54 -2.23 -3.35
N CYS A 146 -4.26 -2.10 -2.25
CA CYS A 146 -5.67 -1.68 -2.30
C CYS A 146 -5.78 -0.15 -2.19
N ASN A 147 -7.01 0.37 -2.18
CA ASN A 147 -7.29 1.79 -1.98
C ASN A 147 -7.09 2.23 -0.51
N SER A 148 -5.93 1.92 0.04
CA SER A 148 -5.52 2.24 1.41
C SER A 148 -4.25 3.07 1.41
N THR A 149 -4.28 4.19 2.13
CA THR A 149 -3.10 5.06 2.35
C THR A 149 -1.93 4.28 2.94
N PHE A 150 -2.21 3.29 3.77
CA PHE A 150 -1.19 2.45 4.38
C PHE A 150 -0.35 1.69 3.34
N SER A 151 -1.00 0.97 2.42
CA SER A 151 -0.27 0.26 1.36
C SER A 151 0.29 1.18 0.29
N TRP A 152 -0.35 2.34 0.07
CA TRP A 152 0.20 3.38 -0.80
C TRP A 152 1.58 3.82 -0.31
N TRP A 153 1.71 4.14 0.98
CA TRP A 153 3.00 4.49 1.58
C TRP A 153 3.98 3.32 1.56
N GLY A 154 3.54 2.10 1.85
CA GLY A 154 4.40 0.91 1.76
C GLY A 154 5.06 0.76 0.38
N ALA A 155 4.29 0.98 -0.70
CA ALA A 155 4.80 0.94 -2.07
C ALA A 155 5.63 2.18 -2.44
N TRP A 156 5.22 3.37 -2.00
CA TRP A 156 5.90 4.63 -2.33
C TRP A 156 7.27 4.74 -1.66
N LEU A 157 7.39 4.30 -0.41
CA LEU A 157 8.64 4.30 0.36
C LEU A 157 9.68 3.31 -0.17
N ASN A 158 9.30 2.33 -0.99
CA ASN A 158 10.25 1.47 -1.68
C ASN A 158 11.08 2.31 -2.67
N PRO A 159 12.40 2.49 -2.46
CA PRO A 159 13.23 3.34 -3.30
C PRO A 159 13.71 2.66 -4.60
N ARG A 160 13.41 1.36 -4.77
CA ARG A 160 13.96 0.59 -5.89
C ARG A 160 13.43 1.08 -7.24
N ASN A 161 14.34 1.25 -8.18
CA ASN A 161 13.99 1.46 -9.58
C ASN A 161 13.47 0.16 -10.20
N GLY A 162 12.53 0.29 -11.14
CA GLY A 162 11.94 -0.87 -11.83
C GLY A 162 10.92 -1.66 -10.99
N LYS A 163 10.53 -1.15 -9.82
CA LYS A 163 9.41 -1.72 -9.08
C LYS A 163 8.12 -1.63 -9.88
N ILE A 164 7.33 -2.69 -9.85
CA ILE A 164 5.98 -2.72 -10.39
C ILE A 164 5.01 -2.50 -9.22
N VAL A 165 4.16 -1.50 -9.35
CA VAL A 165 3.10 -1.24 -8.38
C VAL A 165 1.76 -1.34 -9.12
N ILE A 166 0.90 -2.23 -8.67
CA ILE A 166 -0.46 -2.39 -9.17
C ILE A 166 -1.42 -1.79 -8.15
N ALA A 167 -2.25 -0.87 -8.62
CA ALA A 167 -3.26 -0.16 -7.85
C ALA A 167 -4.64 -0.31 -8.50
N PRO A 168 -5.75 -0.14 -7.76
CA PRO A 168 -7.07 -0.11 -8.37
C PRO A 168 -7.22 1.12 -9.28
N GLU A 169 -7.97 0.97 -10.36
CA GLU A 169 -8.25 2.06 -11.31
C GLU A 169 -8.99 3.23 -10.66
N ARG A 170 -9.70 2.98 -9.56
CA ARG A 170 -10.39 3.97 -8.74
C ARG A 170 -9.99 3.83 -7.29
N TRP A 171 -9.87 4.95 -6.59
CA TRP A 171 -9.59 4.96 -5.15
C TRP A 171 -10.85 5.07 -4.30
N THR A 172 -11.82 5.83 -4.81
CA THR A 172 -13.15 6.01 -4.24
C THR A 172 -14.19 5.84 -5.32
N ARG A 173 -15.45 5.63 -4.93
CA ARG A 173 -16.56 5.45 -5.85
C ARG A 173 -16.90 6.73 -6.62
N ASP A 174 -17.07 7.83 -5.89
CA ASP A 174 -17.73 9.04 -6.42
C ASP A 174 -16.77 10.24 -6.58
N ALA A 175 -15.63 10.25 -5.91
CA ALA A 175 -14.68 11.35 -6.02
C ALA A 175 -13.62 11.11 -7.10
N ASP A 176 -13.17 12.18 -7.74
CA ASP A 176 -12.01 12.14 -8.64
C ASP A 176 -10.75 11.79 -7.83
N SER A 177 -10.21 10.64 -8.07
CA SER A 177 -9.06 10.09 -7.36
C SER A 177 -7.86 9.83 -8.28
N ARG A 178 -7.88 10.38 -9.50
CA ARG A 178 -6.82 10.15 -10.51
C ARG A 178 -5.44 10.57 -10.06
N GLU A 179 -5.36 11.60 -9.21
CA GLU A 179 -4.10 12.14 -8.71
C GLU A 179 -3.50 11.34 -7.53
N ILE A 180 -4.29 10.46 -6.91
CA ILE A 180 -3.85 9.66 -5.75
C ILE A 180 -2.81 8.62 -6.18
N VAL A 181 -3.07 7.96 -7.30
CA VAL A 181 -2.18 6.92 -7.82
C VAL A 181 -1.12 7.57 -8.71
N PRO A 182 0.18 7.46 -8.41
CA PRO A 182 1.26 7.94 -9.26
C PRO A 182 1.11 7.48 -10.71
N ALA A 183 1.58 8.30 -11.66
CA ALA A 183 1.37 8.04 -13.09
C ALA A 183 2.09 6.78 -13.58
N GLU A 184 3.21 6.44 -12.95
CA GLU A 184 4.02 5.26 -13.25
C GLU A 184 3.45 3.95 -12.68
N TRP A 185 2.45 4.02 -11.79
CA TRP A 185 1.82 2.82 -11.25
C TRP A 185 0.75 2.29 -12.19
N LEU A 186 0.67 0.98 -12.30
CA LEU A 186 -0.33 0.31 -13.14
C LEU A 186 -1.69 0.35 -12.47
N ARG A 187 -2.69 0.78 -13.22
CA ARG A 187 -4.09 0.75 -12.77
C ARG A 187 -4.79 -0.46 -13.36
N VAL A 188 -5.41 -1.24 -12.51
CA VAL A 188 -6.12 -2.46 -12.88
C VAL A 188 -7.61 -2.30 -12.58
N SER A 189 -8.44 -2.86 -13.46
CA SER A 189 -9.90 -2.83 -13.34
C SER A 189 -10.38 -3.46 -12.03
N ILE A 190 -11.39 -2.86 -11.45
CA ILE A 190 -12.07 -3.35 -10.24
C ILE A 190 -13.26 -4.28 -10.55
N LYS A 191 -13.56 -4.48 -11.86
CA LYS A 191 -14.68 -5.30 -12.35
C LYS A 191 -14.22 -6.69 -12.77
#